data_d11edfedf2907027d45882ce4fa39ccc
#
_entry.id   d11edfedf2907027d45882ce4fa39ccc
#
_cell.length_a   1.000
_cell.length_b   1.000
_cell.length_c   1.000
_cell.angle_alpha   90.00
_cell.angle_beta   90.00
_cell.angle_gamma   90.00
#
_symmetry.space_group_name_H-M   'P 1'
#
loop_
_entity.id
_entity.type
_entity.pdbx_description
1 polymer ?
#
loop_
_entity_poly.entity_id
_entity_poly.type
_entity_poly.pdbx_seq_one_letter_code
_entity_poly.pdbx_strand_id
1 'polypeptide(L)'
;MELVTMLDALDRLTISKKPLWGKMTAQEMVEHLSDLLIMSRGLNNFTPNENDETFARRQQFLYSDKEMARNIAIPFRKDIIELRHNELALSIDEFTIEWLNFIEYYEENPGATETHPYYGELDFEKWGKLHVKHFMHHFQQFELI
;
A
#
# COMPACT_ATOMS: atom_id res chain seq x y z
N MET A 1 -8.20 1.34 -9.79
CA MET A 1 -7.11 1.72 -10.72
C MET A 1 -6.54 0.45 -11.33
N GLU A 2 -6.31 0.47 -12.62
CA GLU A 2 -5.79 -0.71 -13.31
C GLU A 2 -4.27 -0.77 -13.28
N LEU A 3 -3.72 -1.99 -13.36
CA LEU A 3 -2.27 -2.20 -13.31
C LEU A 3 -1.52 -1.39 -14.37
N VAL A 4 -2.04 -1.34 -15.60
CA VAL A 4 -1.43 -0.56 -16.69
C VAL A 4 -1.29 0.91 -16.30
N THR A 5 -2.33 1.50 -15.72
CA THR A 5 -2.32 2.90 -15.26
C THR A 5 -1.27 3.11 -14.17
N MET A 6 -1.14 2.17 -13.24
CA MET A 6 -0.13 2.23 -12.18
C MET A 6 1.28 2.14 -12.75
N LEU A 7 1.50 1.23 -13.69
CA LEU A 7 2.82 1.06 -14.32
C LEU A 7 3.20 2.26 -15.17
N ASP A 8 2.24 2.85 -15.88
CA ASP A 8 2.47 4.08 -16.64
C ASP A 8 2.89 5.24 -15.74
N ALA A 9 2.29 5.33 -14.53
CA ALA A 9 2.70 6.31 -13.54
C ALA A 9 4.13 6.02 -13.04
N LEU A 10 4.42 4.79 -12.64
CA LEU A 10 5.73 4.40 -12.13
C LEU A 10 6.83 4.50 -13.18
N ASP A 11 6.51 4.38 -14.46
CA ASP A 11 7.47 4.52 -15.56
C ASP A 11 8.03 5.93 -15.67
N ARG A 12 7.30 6.92 -15.14
CA ARG A 12 7.76 8.32 -15.07
C ARG A 12 8.60 8.62 -13.84
N LEU A 13 8.69 7.68 -12.89
CA LEU A 13 9.43 7.85 -11.65
C LEU A 13 10.93 7.70 -11.92
N THR A 14 11.73 8.61 -11.39
CA THR A 14 13.19 8.52 -11.43
C THR A 14 13.73 8.35 -10.02
N ILE A 15 14.92 7.73 -9.90
CA ILE A 15 15.56 7.50 -8.60
C ILE A 15 15.85 8.80 -7.83
N SER A 16 16.03 9.90 -8.55
CA SER A 16 16.34 11.21 -7.98
C SER A 16 15.10 12.07 -7.68
N LYS A 17 13.90 11.60 -8.04
CA LYS A 17 12.67 12.36 -7.79
C LYS A 17 12.47 12.58 -6.31
N LYS A 18 12.23 13.84 -5.93
CA LYS A 18 11.96 14.23 -4.54
C LYS A 18 10.45 14.24 -4.30
N PRO A 19 10.00 13.81 -3.10
CA PRO A 19 8.58 13.90 -2.77
C PRO A 19 8.16 15.34 -2.47
N LEU A 20 6.87 15.65 -2.70
CA LEU A 20 6.29 16.94 -2.33
C LEU A 20 6.18 17.10 -0.81
N TRP A 21 6.07 15.99 -0.07
CA TRP A 21 6.04 15.94 1.38
C TRP A 21 6.70 14.66 1.86
N GLY A 22 7.11 14.65 3.14
CA GLY A 22 7.74 13.48 3.74
C GLY A 22 9.20 13.32 3.35
N LYS A 23 9.77 12.17 3.72
CA LYS A 23 11.21 11.91 3.60
C LYS A 23 11.55 10.68 2.76
N MET A 24 10.56 9.96 2.25
CA MET A 24 10.80 8.78 1.43
C MET A 24 11.57 9.11 0.16
N THR A 25 12.51 8.24 -0.20
CA THR A 25 13.06 8.24 -1.57
C THR A 25 12.06 7.59 -2.53
N ALA A 26 12.27 7.78 -3.83
CA ALA A 26 11.44 7.14 -4.84
C ALA A 26 11.40 5.61 -4.70
N GLN A 27 12.55 4.99 -4.50
CA GLN A 27 12.64 3.54 -4.35
C GLN A 27 12.01 3.05 -3.04
N GLU A 28 12.22 3.77 -1.94
CA GLU A 28 11.56 3.46 -0.67
C GLU A 28 10.03 3.50 -0.81
N MET A 29 9.50 4.46 -1.56
CA MET A 29 8.06 4.55 -1.79
C MET A 29 7.54 3.31 -2.53
N VAL A 30 8.20 2.88 -3.59
CA VAL A 30 7.76 1.70 -4.37
C VAL A 30 7.79 0.44 -3.50
N GLU A 31 8.87 0.23 -2.73
CA GLU A 31 8.96 -0.93 -1.85
C GLU A 31 7.94 -0.87 -0.72
N HIS A 32 7.61 0.32 -0.23
CA HIS A 32 6.54 0.52 0.75
C HIS A 32 5.16 0.12 0.19
N LEU A 33 4.88 0.42 -1.07
CA LEU A 33 3.64 -0.04 -1.72
C LEU A 33 3.59 -1.57 -1.78
N SER A 34 4.70 -2.21 -2.10
CA SER A 34 4.81 -3.68 -2.14
C SER A 34 4.61 -4.29 -0.75
N ASP A 35 5.12 -3.66 0.31
CA ASP A 35 4.96 -4.14 1.68
C ASP A 35 3.49 -4.27 2.07
N LEU A 36 2.66 -3.30 1.70
CA LEU A 36 1.23 -3.36 2.01
C LEU A 36 0.52 -4.44 1.17
N LEU A 37 0.92 -4.62 -0.08
CA LEU A 37 0.41 -5.71 -0.92
C LEU A 37 0.74 -7.08 -0.31
N ILE A 38 1.97 -7.26 0.18
CA ILE A 38 2.40 -8.49 0.86
C ILE A 38 1.56 -8.73 2.11
N MET A 39 1.33 -7.69 2.92
CA MET A 39 0.48 -7.76 4.11
C MET A 39 -0.94 -8.20 3.76
N SER A 40 -1.47 -7.74 2.65
CA SER A 40 -2.86 -8.00 2.25
C SER A 40 -3.15 -9.45 1.90
N ARG A 41 -2.13 -10.29 1.73
CA ARG A 41 -2.30 -11.74 1.54
C ARG A 41 -1.80 -12.55 2.74
N GLY A 42 -1.76 -11.94 3.92
CA GLY A 42 -1.54 -12.63 5.19
C GLY A 42 -0.08 -12.79 5.60
N LEU A 43 0.84 -12.17 4.87
CA LEU A 43 2.26 -12.17 5.24
C LEU A 43 2.55 -10.90 6.09
N ASN A 44 3.51 -10.99 7.00
CA ASN A 44 3.82 -9.90 7.95
C ASN A 44 2.64 -9.54 8.87
N ASN A 45 2.07 -10.55 9.52
CA ASN A 45 0.93 -10.40 10.41
C ASN A 45 1.25 -9.53 11.63
N PHE A 46 0.30 -8.65 11.96
CA PHE A 46 0.33 -7.85 13.19
C PHE A 46 -0.86 -8.24 14.06
N THR A 47 -0.65 -8.20 15.39
CA THR A 47 -1.75 -8.38 16.34
C THR A 47 -2.33 -7.00 16.66
N PRO A 48 -3.58 -6.71 16.27
CA PRO A 48 -4.19 -5.41 16.56
C PRO A 48 -4.54 -5.28 18.04
N ASN A 49 -4.41 -4.04 18.55
CA ASN A 49 -4.71 -3.72 19.96
C ASN A 49 -6.11 -3.12 20.16
N GLU A 50 -6.85 -2.90 19.08
CA GLU A 50 -8.17 -2.27 19.12
C GLU A 50 -9.28 -3.31 18.98
N ASN A 51 -10.51 -2.89 19.25
CA ASN A 51 -11.70 -3.72 19.16
C ASN A 51 -12.40 -3.58 17.81
N ASP A 52 -13.36 -4.47 17.52
CA ASP A 52 -14.09 -4.52 16.25
C ASP A 52 -14.87 -3.22 15.97
N GLU A 53 -15.37 -2.55 17.01
CA GLU A 53 -16.11 -1.30 16.85
C GLU A 53 -15.20 -0.19 16.31
N THR A 54 -13.98 -0.09 16.82
CA THR A 54 -12.98 0.87 16.36
C THR A 54 -12.61 0.58 14.89
N PHE A 55 -12.39 -0.67 14.56
CA PHE A 55 -12.06 -1.08 13.19
C PHE A 55 -13.20 -0.78 12.22
N ALA A 56 -14.43 -1.09 12.60
CA ALA A 56 -15.61 -0.83 11.77
C ALA A 56 -15.73 0.68 11.44
N ARG A 57 -15.48 1.54 12.42
CA ARG A 57 -15.49 2.99 12.22
C ARG A 57 -14.38 3.44 11.26
N ARG A 58 -13.17 2.91 11.42
CA ARG A 58 -12.04 3.25 10.55
C ARG A 58 -12.25 2.78 9.12
N GLN A 59 -12.87 1.62 8.94
CA GLN A 59 -13.15 1.07 7.60
C GLN A 59 -14.11 1.94 6.79
N GLN A 60 -14.92 2.78 7.42
CA GLN A 60 -15.79 3.72 6.70
C GLN A 60 -14.98 4.67 5.81
N PHE A 61 -13.77 5.01 6.19
CA PHE A 61 -12.87 5.83 5.39
C PHE A 61 -12.58 5.21 4.02
N LEU A 62 -12.50 3.88 3.93
CA LEU A 62 -12.20 3.17 2.67
C LEU A 62 -13.29 3.37 1.62
N TYR A 63 -14.53 3.61 2.06
CA TYR A 63 -15.70 3.84 1.19
C TYR A 63 -15.98 5.33 0.96
N SER A 64 -15.21 6.21 1.57
CA SER A 64 -15.38 7.65 1.43
C SER A 64 -14.57 8.20 0.25
N ASP A 65 -14.86 9.44 -0.16
CA ASP A 65 -14.09 10.17 -1.16
C ASP A 65 -12.86 10.85 -0.57
N LYS A 66 -12.64 10.72 0.73
CA LYS A 66 -11.51 11.37 1.42
C LYS A 66 -10.19 10.76 1.01
N GLU A 67 -9.20 11.61 0.80
CA GLU A 67 -7.83 11.20 0.55
C GLU A 67 -7.12 10.86 1.87
N MET A 68 -6.05 10.06 1.77
CA MET A 68 -5.19 9.82 2.92
C MET A 68 -4.53 11.11 3.37
N ALA A 69 -4.46 11.32 4.69
CA ALA A 69 -3.81 12.48 5.25
C ALA A 69 -2.29 12.39 5.08
N ARG A 70 -1.66 13.55 4.88
CA ARG A 70 -0.21 13.66 4.71
C ARG A 70 0.50 13.70 6.06
N ASN A 71 1.73 13.18 6.11
CA ASN A 71 2.61 13.28 7.27
C ASN A 71 2.02 12.69 8.56
N ILE A 72 1.24 11.61 8.47
CA ILE A 72 0.74 10.90 9.64
C ILE A 72 1.82 9.99 10.20
N ALA A 73 2.04 10.07 11.51
CA ALA A 73 2.83 9.07 12.24
C ALA A 73 2.03 7.77 12.36
N ILE A 74 2.56 6.69 11.79
CA ILE A 74 1.93 5.37 11.85
C ILE A 74 2.71 4.54 12.86
N PRO A 75 2.09 4.07 13.98
CA PRO A 75 2.82 3.42 15.08
C PRO A 75 3.55 2.13 14.68
N PHE A 76 3.09 1.43 13.66
CA PHE A 76 3.71 0.19 13.19
C PHE A 76 4.71 0.39 12.05
N ARG A 77 4.93 1.65 11.62
CA ARG A 77 5.88 1.97 10.56
C ARG A 77 7.30 2.04 11.11
N LYS A 78 8.24 1.40 10.43
CA LYS A 78 9.66 1.49 10.78
C LYS A 78 10.19 2.89 10.45
N ASP A 79 10.97 3.47 11.36
CA ASP A 79 11.65 4.76 11.14
C ASP A 79 12.74 4.64 10.08
N ILE A 80 13.39 3.46 10.00
CA ILE A 80 14.43 3.16 9.02
C ILE A 80 13.85 2.16 8.03
N ILE A 81 13.83 2.56 6.76
CA ILE A 81 13.38 1.70 5.67
C ILE A 81 14.62 1.05 5.05
N GLU A 82 14.69 -0.27 5.14
CA GLU A 82 15.73 -1.06 4.49
C GLU A 82 15.27 -1.45 3.10
N LEU A 83 16.01 -1.06 2.08
CA LEU A 83 15.70 -1.43 0.69
C LEU A 83 16.03 -2.91 0.45
N ARG A 84 15.11 -3.61 -0.21
CA ARG A 84 15.30 -5.01 -0.62
C ARG A 84 16.06 -5.14 -1.95
N HIS A 85 15.98 -4.11 -2.78
CA HIS A 85 16.59 -4.09 -4.09
C HIS A 85 17.64 -3.00 -4.19
N ASN A 86 18.58 -3.16 -5.10
CA ASN A 86 19.64 -2.19 -5.34
C ASN A 86 19.36 -1.26 -6.52
N GLU A 87 18.20 -1.42 -7.18
CA GLU A 87 17.77 -0.60 -8.32
C GLU A 87 16.27 -0.34 -8.26
N LEU A 88 15.85 0.87 -8.65
CA LEU A 88 14.45 1.25 -8.71
C LEU A 88 13.64 0.32 -9.64
N ALA A 89 14.20 -0.08 -10.77
CA ALA A 89 13.53 -0.95 -11.74
C ALA A 89 13.14 -2.29 -11.11
N LEU A 90 13.99 -2.86 -10.26
CA LEU A 90 13.70 -4.11 -9.56
C LEU A 90 12.58 -3.94 -8.52
N SER A 91 12.53 -2.79 -7.87
CA SER A 91 11.44 -2.48 -6.93
C SER A 91 10.10 -2.36 -7.65
N ILE A 92 10.09 -1.79 -8.85
CA ILE A 92 8.89 -1.71 -9.70
C ILE A 92 8.46 -3.10 -10.19
N ASP A 93 9.41 -3.95 -10.56
CA ASP A 93 9.12 -5.34 -10.92
C ASP A 93 8.50 -6.09 -9.75
N GLU A 94 9.01 -5.93 -8.54
CA GLU A 94 8.42 -6.52 -7.34
C GLU A 94 6.99 -6.01 -7.13
N PHE A 95 6.76 -4.72 -7.26
CA PHE A 95 5.41 -4.14 -7.13
C PHE A 95 4.42 -4.81 -8.09
N THR A 96 4.83 -5.01 -9.34
CA THR A 96 4.01 -5.69 -10.36
C THR A 96 3.67 -7.11 -9.93
N ILE A 97 4.67 -7.85 -9.48
CA ILE A 97 4.50 -9.24 -9.01
C ILE A 97 3.58 -9.28 -7.80
N GLU A 98 3.76 -8.40 -6.83
CA GLU A 98 2.95 -8.40 -5.62
C GLU A 98 1.51 -7.97 -5.88
N TRP A 99 1.26 -7.07 -6.82
CA TRP A 99 -0.11 -6.77 -7.25
C TRP A 99 -0.80 -8.00 -7.83
N LEU A 100 -0.11 -8.74 -8.70
CA LEU A 100 -0.66 -9.96 -9.29
C LEU A 100 -0.84 -11.05 -8.22
N ASN A 101 0.08 -11.18 -7.28
CA ASN A 101 -0.04 -12.11 -6.16
C ASN A 101 -1.24 -11.78 -5.27
N PHE A 102 -1.51 -10.50 -5.03
CA PHE A 102 -2.69 -10.05 -4.29
C PHE A 102 -3.99 -10.51 -4.98
N ILE A 103 -4.11 -10.27 -6.27
CA ILE A 103 -5.30 -10.67 -7.04
C ILE A 103 -5.46 -12.21 -7.01
N GLU A 104 -4.40 -12.94 -7.30
CA GLU A 104 -4.39 -14.41 -7.33
C GLU A 104 -4.77 -15.01 -5.97
N TYR A 105 -4.23 -14.44 -4.88
CA TYR A 105 -4.51 -14.94 -3.54
C TYR A 105 -6.03 -14.94 -3.25
N TYR A 106 -6.72 -13.86 -3.56
CA TYR A 106 -8.15 -13.76 -3.32
C TYR A 106 -9.00 -14.50 -4.34
N GLU A 107 -8.50 -14.74 -5.55
CA GLU A 107 -9.15 -15.63 -6.51
C GLU A 107 -9.09 -17.09 -6.03
N GLU A 108 -7.99 -17.51 -5.45
CA GLU A 108 -7.81 -18.87 -4.91
C GLU A 108 -8.46 -19.06 -3.53
N ASN A 109 -8.69 -17.99 -2.81
CA ASN A 109 -9.28 -18.01 -1.46
C ASN A 109 -10.49 -17.08 -1.38
N PRO A 110 -11.59 -17.39 -2.09
CA PRO A 110 -12.78 -16.53 -2.08
C PRO A 110 -13.36 -16.44 -0.66
N GLY A 111 -13.69 -15.21 -0.25
CA GLY A 111 -14.22 -14.94 1.09
C GLY A 111 -13.16 -14.83 2.18
N ALA A 112 -11.88 -15.01 1.86
CA ALA A 112 -10.82 -14.83 2.85
C ALA A 112 -10.74 -13.37 3.33
N THR A 113 -10.27 -13.20 4.56
CA THR A 113 -9.93 -11.90 5.14
C THR A 113 -8.52 -11.96 5.69
N GLU A 114 -7.83 -10.84 5.68
CA GLU A 114 -6.52 -10.68 6.32
C GLU A 114 -6.53 -9.42 7.15
N THR A 115 -5.77 -9.42 8.24
CA THR A 115 -5.84 -8.36 9.25
C THR A 115 -4.85 -7.25 8.97
N HIS A 116 -5.37 -6.02 8.86
CA HIS A 116 -4.57 -4.80 8.88
C HIS A 116 -4.48 -4.27 10.31
N PRO A 117 -3.30 -3.81 10.77
CA PRO A 117 -3.15 -3.39 12.18
C PRO A 117 -4.01 -2.19 12.57
N TYR A 118 -4.37 -1.32 11.62
CA TYR A 118 -5.21 -0.14 11.88
C TYR A 118 -6.68 -0.34 11.53
N TYR A 119 -6.98 -1.12 10.48
CA TYR A 119 -8.33 -1.31 9.96
C TYR A 119 -8.97 -2.63 10.40
N GLY A 120 -8.21 -3.55 10.98
CA GLY A 120 -8.73 -4.87 11.35
C GLY A 120 -8.88 -5.80 10.14
N GLU A 121 -9.82 -6.74 10.21
CA GLU A 121 -10.04 -7.69 9.13
C GLU A 121 -10.62 -7.02 7.89
N LEU A 122 -9.94 -7.23 6.75
CA LEU A 122 -10.33 -6.70 5.46
C LEU A 122 -10.46 -7.85 4.46
N ASP A 123 -11.57 -7.86 3.73
CA ASP A 123 -11.75 -8.76 2.59
C ASP A 123 -11.09 -8.19 1.32
N PHE A 124 -11.24 -8.88 0.22
CA PHE A 124 -10.66 -8.45 -1.06
C PHE A 124 -11.10 -7.04 -1.47
N GLU A 125 -12.40 -6.73 -1.35
CA GLU A 125 -12.93 -5.42 -1.74
C GLU A 125 -12.31 -4.30 -0.90
N LYS A 126 -12.26 -4.49 0.42
CA LYS A 126 -11.72 -3.48 1.34
C LYS A 126 -10.21 -3.30 1.16
N TRP A 127 -9.46 -4.39 1.01
CA TRP A 127 -8.04 -4.30 0.68
C TRP A 127 -7.80 -3.58 -0.63
N GLY A 128 -8.62 -3.86 -1.66
CA GLY A 128 -8.53 -3.18 -2.95
C GLY A 128 -8.75 -1.67 -2.83
N LYS A 129 -9.75 -1.26 -2.05
CA LYS A 129 -10.02 0.16 -1.79
C LYS A 129 -8.85 0.82 -1.04
N LEU A 130 -8.28 0.13 -0.06
CA LEU A 130 -7.13 0.63 0.67
C LEU A 130 -5.92 0.79 -0.25
N HIS A 131 -5.65 -0.21 -1.08
CA HIS A 131 -4.54 -0.14 -2.03
C HIS A 131 -4.68 1.04 -2.99
N VAL A 132 -5.86 1.25 -3.56
CA VAL A 132 -6.08 2.38 -4.48
C VAL A 132 -5.85 3.72 -3.79
N LYS A 133 -6.38 3.91 -2.59
CA LYS A 133 -6.13 5.15 -1.82
C LYS A 133 -4.64 5.34 -1.52
N HIS A 134 -3.95 4.25 -1.19
CA HIS A 134 -2.52 4.25 -0.87
C HIS A 134 -1.67 4.60 -2.10
N PHE A 135 -1.99 4.00 -3.24
CA PHE A 135 -1.30 4.31 -4.50
C PHE A 135 -1.53 5.77 -4.90
N MET A 136 -2.77 6.24 -4.87
CA MET A 136 -3.10 7.64 -5.18
C MET A 136 -2.32 8.61 -4.30
N HIS A 137 -2.26 8.33 -3.01
CA HIS A 137 -1.53 9.15 -2.04
C HIS A 137 -0.05 9.26 -2.42
N HIS A 138 0.61 8.15 -2.67
CA HIS A 138 2.04 8.14 -2.96
C HIS A 138 2.37 8.62 -4.38
N PHE A 139 1.49 8.35 -5.34
CA PHE A 139 1.68 8.87 -6.70
C PHE A 139 1.53 10.38 -6.75
N GLN A 140 0.62 10.96 -5.97
CA GLN A 140 0.54 12.42 -5.79
C GLN A 140 1.78 12.95 -5.06
N GLN A 141 2.25 12.23 -4.04
CA GLN A 141 3.45 12.61 -3.29
C GLN A 141 4.66 12.78 -4.21
N PHE A 142 4.79 11.96 -5.23
CA PHE A 142 5.90 12.00 -6.19
C PHE A 142 5.52 12.62 -7.54
N GLU A 143 4.40 13.31 -7.60
CA GLU A 143 3.91 14.01 -8.80
C GLU A 143 3.76 13.11 -10.04
N LEU A 144 3.35 11.87 -9.82
CA LEU A 144 3.10 10.91 -10.89
C LEU A 144 1.66 11.00 -11.44
N ILE A 145 0.80 11.63 -10.68
CA ILE A 145 -0.59 11.93 -11.07
C ILE A 145 -0.98 13.31 -10.62
#